data_6c10919e19381225676455c8f9c56862
#
_entry.id   6c10919e19381225676455c8f9c56862
#
_cell.length_a   1.000
_cell.length_b   1.000
_cell.length_c   1.000
_cell.angle_alpha   90.00
_cell.angle_beta   90.00
_cell.angle_gamma   90.00
#
_symmetry.space_group_name_H-M   'P 1'
#
loop_
_entity.id
_entity.type
_entity.pdbx_description
1 polymer ?
#
loop_
_entity_poly.entity_id
_entity_poly.type
_entity_poly.pdbx_seq_one_letter_code
_entity_poly.pdbx_strand_id
1 'polypeptide(L)'
;SKNPYSTRKKRVLKSRRALRIALLTREPNNYTSKRIVIAGQQRGHQVEPINSTRCYLDVDTGNPEIYYDSSPLPKYDIVIPRIGASITSYGLAVTRQFQLTGAIPLNDPQAIANSKDKLLAHQLLASANINMPVTGFASSPKDTMGVINTVGTMPLVIKLLESSQGKGVILAETK
;
A
#
# COMPACT_ATOMS: atom_id res chain seq x y z
N SER A 1 8.46 41.39 11.32
CA SER A 1 8.34 40.19 10.50
C SER A 1 7.03 39.46 10.85
N LYS A 2 6.07 39.47 9.95
CA LYS A 2 4.77 38.81 10.13
C LYS A 2 4.91 37.36 9.68
N ASN A 3 4.60 36.40 10.59
CA ASN A 3 4.62 34.98 10.33
C ASN A 3 3.52 34.60 9.32
N PRO A 4 3.82 34.05 8.12
CA PRO A 4 2.84 33.75 7.08
C PRO A 4 1.96 32.53 7.38
N TYR A 5 2.15 31.83 8.52
CA TYR A 5 1.42 30.60 8.86
C TYR A 5 0.27 30.80 9.87
N SER A 6 -0.10 32.05 10.21
CA SER A 6 -1.00 32.34 11.36
C SER A 6 -2.46 32.64 11.00
N THR A 7 -2.98 32.15 9.86
CA THR A 7 -4.42 32.26 9.60
C THR A 7 -4.99 31.01 8.88
N ARG A 8 -4.92 29.86 9.54
CA ARG A 8 -5.82 28.76 9.18
C ARG A 8 -7.18 29.07 9.81
N LYS A 9 -8.06 29.75 9.09
CA LYS A 9 -9.49 29.85 9.44
C LYS A 9 -9.99 28.44 9.76
N LYS A 10 -10.49 28.21 10.98
CA LYS A 10 -11.23 27.01 11.35
C LYS A 10 -12.42 26.90 10.40
N ARG A 11 -12.29 26.07 9.37
CA ARG A 11 -13.39 25.74 8.48
C ARG A 11 -14.38 24.97 9.36
N VAL A 12 -15.54 25.58 9.68
CA VAL A 12 -16.65 24.89 10.32
C VAL A 12 -17.03 23.73 9.42
N LEU A 13 -16.67 22.51 9.84
CA LEU A 13 -16.97 21.29 9.11
C LEU A 13 -18.49 21.09 9.22
N LYS A 14 -19.23 21.33 8.13
CA LYS A 14 -20.59 20.84 7.97
C LYS A 14 -20.63 19.38 8.42
N SER A 15 -21.67 18.98 9.15
CA SER A 15 -21.91 17.60 9.61
C SER A 15 -21.52 16.61 8.52
N ARG A 16 -20.40 15.90 8.72
CA ARG A 16 -19.93 14.91 7.77
C ARG A 16 -20.73 13.65 7.96
N ARG A 17 -21.31 13.13 6.87
CA ARG A 17 -21.97 11.82 6.88
C ARG A 17 -21.03 10.77 7.50
N ALA A 18 -21.56 9.91 8.37
CA ALA A 18 -20.85 8.74 8.84
C ALA A 18 -20.51 7.85 7.66
N LEU A 19 -19.24 7.43 7.57
CA LEU A 19 -18.75 6.55 6.51
C LEU A 19 -18.64 5.13 7.05
N ARG A 20 -18.93 4.16 6.19
CA ARG A 20 -18.63 2.74 6.42
C ARG A 20 -17.32 2.39 5.75
N ILE A 21 -16.34 1.95 6.54
CA ILE A 21 -14.96 1.75 6.13
C ILE A 21 -14.57 0.28 6.35
N ALA A 22 -14.15 -0.41 5.29
CA ALA A 22 -13.55 -1.73 5.37
C ALA A 22 -12.04 -1.59 5.64
N LEU A 23 -11.54 -2.16 6.72
CA LEU A 23 -10.12 -2.26 7.00
C LEU A 23 -9.64 -3.68 6.65
N LEU A 24 -8.97 -3.84 5.51
CA LEU A 24 -8.44 -5.15 5.12
C LEU A 24 -7.20 -5.48 5.94
N THR A 25 -7.29 -6.43 6.85
CA THR A 25 -6.18 -6.84 7.72
C THR A 25 -6.31 -8.30 8.12
N ARG A 26 -5.21 -9.03 8.16
CA ARG A 26 -5.14 -10.37 8.75
C ARG A 26 -5.06 -10.34 10.29
N GLU A 27 -4.65 -9.19 10.84
CA GLU A 27 -4.37 -9.03 12.26
C GLU A 27 -5.16 -7.86 12.85
N PRO A 28 -6.46 -8.05 13.09
CA PRO A 28 -7.33 -6.99 13.61
C PRO A 28 -6.92 -6.53 15.00
N ASN A 29 -6.22 -7.39 15.74
CA ASN A 29 -5.82 -7.14 17.12
C ASN A 29 -4.46 -6.45 17.27
N ASN A 30 -3.69 -6.28 16.20
CA ASN A 30 -2.43 -5.55 16.29
C ASN A 30 -2.64 -4.06 16.59
N TYR A 31 -1.58 -3.42 17.06
CA TYR A 31 -1.64 -2.01 17.48
C TYR A 31 -2.16 -1.09 16.36
N THR A 32 -1.63 -1.22 15.14
CA THR A 32 -2.01 -0.35 14.02
C THR A 32 -3.48 -0.50 13.63
N SER A 33 -3.97 -1.74 13.53
CA SER A 33 -5.38 -2.01 13.19
C SER A 33 -6.31 -1.43 14.24
N LYS A 34 -6.05 -1.66 15.52
CA LYS A 34 -6.81 -1.08 16.62
C LYS A 34 -6.82 0.44 16.60
N ARG A 35 -5.67 1.07 16.32
CA ARG A 35 -5.58 2.54 16.25
C ARG A 35 -6.38 3.12 15.09
N ILE A 36 -6.42 2.45 13.93
CA ILE A 36 -7.25 2.87 12.79
C ILE A 36 -8.74 2.78 13.15
N VAL A 37 -9.17 1.67 13.75
CA VAL A 37 -10.56 1.49 14.19
C VAL A 37 -10.97 2.59 15.17
N ILE A 38 -10.19 2.80 16.24
CA ILE A 38 -10.45 3.83 17.26
C ILE A 38 -10.50 5.23 16.62
N ALA A 39 -9.54 5.55 15.75
CA ALA A 39 -9.48 6.86 15.10
C ALA A 39 -10.67 7.13 14.18
N GLY A 40 -11.19 6.11 13.50
CA GLY A 40 -12.40 6.19 12.71
C GLY A 40 -13.63 6.41 13.56
N GLN A 41 -13.81 5.61 14.61
CA GLN A 41 -14.92 5.73 15.56
C GLN A 41 -14.97 7.11 16.24
N GLN A 42 -13.81 7.62 16.68
CA GLN A 42 -13.71 8.97 17.27
C GLN A 42 -14.13 10.09 16.30
N ARG A 43 -14.13 9.82 14.99
CA ARG A 43 -14.55 10.73 13.92
C ARG A 43 -15.98 10.48 13.44
N GLY A 44 -16.70 9.58 14.11
CA GLY A 44 -18.08 9.23 13.79
C GLY A 44 -18.21 8.29 12.59
N HIS A 45 -17.17 7.52 12.24
CA HIS A 45 -17.20 6.53 11.18
C HIS A 45 -17.31 5.11 11.74
N GLN A 46 -17.89 4.20 10.96
CA GLN A 46 -17.90 2.77 11.23
C GLN A 46 -16.71 2.13 10.53
N VAL A 47 -15.79 1.51 11.26
CA VAL A 47 -14.60 0.84 10.71
C VAL A 47 -14.66 -0.64 11.06
N GLU A 48 -14.70 -1.49 10.04
CA GLU A 48 -14.82 -2.94 10.16
C GLU A 48 -13.55 -3.63 9.67
N PRO A 49 -12.81 -4.33 10.57
CA PRO A 49 -11.70 -5.18 10.16
C PRO A 49 -12.21 -6.40 9.38
N ILE A 50 -11.65 -6.62 8.19
CA ILE A 50 -11.99 -7.75 7.31
C ILE A 50 -10.71 -8.46 6.90
N ASN A 51 -10.65 -9.77 7.11
CA ASN A 51 -9.53 -10.56 6.62
C ASN A 51 -9.71 -10.89 5.13
N SER A 52 -8.91 -10.26 4.27
CA SER A 52 -9.01 -10.43 2.83
C SER A 52 -8.81 -11.88 2.36
N THR A 53 -8.10 -12.72 3.12
CA THR A 53 -7.90 -14.14 2.76
C THR A 53 -9.14 -15.01 2.99
N ARG A 54 -10.14 -14.48 3.70
CA ARG A 54 -11.44 -15.14 3.94
C ARG A 54 -12.56 -14.60 3.04
N CYS A 55 -12.23 -13.58 2.23
CA CYS A 55 -13.16 -13.11 1.20
C CYS A 55 -13.14 -14.05 0.01
N TYR A 56 -14.29 -14.24 -0.64
CA TYR A 56 -14.36 -14.70 -2.02
C TYR A 56 -15.18 -13.72 -2.86
N LEU A 57 -14.91 -13.71 -4.15
CA LEU A 57 -15.33 -12.64 -5.03
C LEU A 57 -16.28 -13.21 -6.10
N ASP A 58 -17.42 -12.59 -6.27
CA ASP A 58 -18.26 -12.77 -7.44
C ASP A 58 -17.96 -11.64 -8.44
N VAL A 59 -17.44 -12.02 -9.60
CA VAL A 59 -16.97 -11.09 -10.64
C VAL A 59 -18.00 -11.06 -11.76
N ASP A 60 -19.27 -10.88 -11.41
CA ASP A 60 -20.33 -10.78 -12.39
C ASP A 60 -20.40 -9.39 -13.04
N THR A 61 -20.81 -9.40 -14.31
CA THR A 61 -20.97 -8.17 -15.11
C THR A 61 -22.17 -7.37 -14.60
N GLY A 62 -21.91 -6.20 -14.04
CA GLY A 62 -22.95 -5.27 -13.59
C GLY A 62 -23.36 -5.41 -12.13
N ASN A 63 -23.05 -6.53 -11.47
CA ASN A 63 -23.32 -6.71 -10.03
C ASN A 63 -22.20 -7.46 -9.31
N PRO A 64 -20.98 -6.90 -9.24
CA PRO A 64 -19.87 -7.51 -8.52
C PRO A 64 -20.16 -7.56 -7.02
N GLU A 65 -19.91 -8.70 -6.38
CA GLU A 65 -20.12 -8.90 -4.95
C GLU A 65 -18.87 -9.42 -4.26
N ILE A 66 -18.82 -9.19 -2.96
CA ILE A 66 -17.77 -9.71 -2.06
C ILE A 66 -18.47 -10.48 -0.96
N TYR A 67 -18.04 -11.70 -0.74
CA TYR A 67 -18.52 -12.54 0.33
C TYR A 67 -17.47 -12.69 1.42
N TYR A 68 -17.94 -12.72 2.65
CA TYR A 68 -17.11 -12.96 3.83
C TYR A 68 -17.85 -13.92 4.75
N ASP A 69 -17.20 -15.03 5.13
CA ASP A 69 -17.83 -16.07 5.94
C ASP A 69 -19.18 -16.53 5.36
N SER A 70 -19.21 -16.77 4.04
CA SER A 70 -20.40 -17.24 3.28
C SER A 70 -21.58 -16.25 3.24
N SER A 71 -21.39 -15.00 3.65
CA SER A 71 -22.40 -13.95 3.57
C SER A 71 -21.92 -12.80 2.70
N PRO A 72 -22.80 -12.19 1.89
CA PRO A 72 -22.43 -11.02 1.10
C PRO A 72 -22.11 -9.85 2.03
N LEU A 73 -21.01 -9.16 1.73
CA LEU A 73 -20.66 -7.95 2.44
C LEU A 73 -21.58 -6.79 2.00
N PRO A 74 -21.94 -5.91 2.93
CA PRO A 74 -22.64 -4.68 2.58
C PRO A 74 -21.73 -3.75 1.78
N LYS A 75 -22.31 -2.70 1.20
CA LYS A 75 -21.53 -1.67 0.51
C LYS A 75 -20.74 -0.84 1.52
N TYR A 76 -19.49 -0.53 1.17
CA TYR A 76 -18.59 0.34 1.91
C TYR A 76 -18.34 1.62 1.12
N ASP A 77 -18.08 2.72 1.85
CA ASP A 77 -17.68 4.00 1.24
C ASP A 77 -16.17 4.02 0.95
N ILE A 78 -15.40 3.38 1.83
CA ILE A 78 -13.93 3.37 1.76
C ILE A 78 -13.41 1.97 2.07
N VAL A 79 -12.31 1.59 1.42
CA VAL A 79 -11.51 0.42 1.79
C VAL A 79 -10.08 0.83 2.09
N ILE A 80 -9.55 0.41 3.24
CA ILE A 80 -8.17 0.65 3.67
C ILE A 80 -7.41 -0.68 3.60
N PRO A 81 -6.57 -0.90 2.57
CA PRO A 81 -5.81 -2.13 2.44
C PRO A 81 -4.57 -2.13 3.35
N ARG A 82 -4.54 -3.01 4.35
CA ARG A 82 -3.39 -3.33 5.18
C ARG A 82 -2.88 -4.72 4.83
N ILE A 83 -2.37 -4.85 3.60
CA ILE A 83 -2.03 -6.12 2.97
C ILE A 83 -0.57 -6.44 3.24
N GLY A 84 -0.31 -7.61 3.86
CA GLY A 84 1.03 -8.13 4.08
C GLY A 84 1.68 -8.65 2.79
N ALA A 85 3.02 -8.81 2.80
CA ALA A 85 3.79 -9.23 1.62
C ALA A 85 3.37 -10.61 1.08
N SER A 86 3.03 -11.56 1.97
CA SER A 86 2.69 -12.95 1.61
C SER A 86 1.34 -13.12 0.91
N ILE A 87 0.48 -12.09 0.91
CA ILE A 87 -0.88 -12.15 0.34
C ILE A 87 -1.16 -11.01 -0.63
N THR A 88 -0.09 -10.39 -1.17
CA THR A 88 -0.23 -9.16 -1.96
C THR A 88 -1.16 -9.32 -3.15
N SER A 89 -1.00 -10.33 -3.99
CA SER A 89 -1.79 -10.49 -5.21
C SER A 89 -3.29 -10.64 -4.91
N TYR A 90 -3.66 -11.53 -3.98
CA TYR A 90 -5.05 -11.73 -3.62
C TYR A 90 -5.64 -10.54 -2.85
N GLY A 91 -4.87 -9.95 -1.93
CA GLY A 91 -5.29 -8.75 -1.21
C GLY A 91 -5.56 -7.57 -2.14
N LEU A 92 -4.76 -7.40 -3.20
CA LEU A 92 -5.00 -6.39 -4.23
C LEU A 92 -6.23 -6.72 -5.07
N ALA A 93 -6.48 -8.01 -5.39
CA ALA A 93 -7.70 -8.42 -6.08
C ALA A 93 -8.95 -8.09 -5.25
N VAL A 94 -8.94 -8.41 -3.95
CA VAL A 94 -10.03 -8.03 -3.03
C VAL A 94 -10.21 -6.51 -2.97
N THR A 95 -9.11 -5.74 -2.91
CA THR A 95 -9.19 -4.26 -2.90
C THR A 95 -9.83 -3.73 -4.19
N ARG A 96 -9.46 -4.28 -5.36
CA ARG A 96 -10.09 -3.93 -6.64
C ARG A 96 -11.58 -4.28 -6.67
N GLN A 97 -11.96 -5.40 -6.07
CA GLN A 97 -13.37 -5.78 -5.98
C GLN A 97 -14.16 -4.78 -5.13
N PHE A 98 -13.62 -4.33 -3.99
CA PHE A 98 -14.22 -3.24 -3.22
C PHE A 98 -14.39 -1.97 -4.06
N GLN A 99 -13.41 -1.63 -4.90
CA GLN A 99 -13.48 -0.50 -5.82
C GLN A 99 -14.60 -0.69 -6.86
N LEU A 100 -14.74 -1.90 -7.43
CA LEU A 100 -15.83 -2.23 -8.34
C LEU A 100 -17.21 -2.11 -7.69
N THR A 101 -17.34 -2.42 -6.40
CA THR A 101 -18.58 -2.22 -5.63
C THR A 101 -18.83 -0.77 -5.22
N GLY A 102 -17.95 0.16 -5.59
CA GLY A 102 -18.09 1.61 -5.36
C GLY A 102 -17.32 2.16 -4.17
N ALA A 103 -16.55 1.37 -3.45
CA ALA A 103 -15.70 1.87 -2.37
C ALA A 103 -14.46 2.59 -2.91
N ILE A 104 -14.06 3.67 -2.24
CA ILE A 104 -12.83 4.40 -2.55
C ILE A 104 -11.65 3.73 -1.83
N PRO A 105 -10.64 3.20 -2.56
CA PRO A 105 -9.49 2.59 -1.92
C PRO A 105 -8.51 3.64 -1.40
N LEU A 106 -7.97 3.43 -0.20
CA LEU A 106 -6.89 4.18 0.42
C LEU A 106 -5.77 3.22 0.87
N ASN A 107 -4.74 2.98 0.08
CA ASN A 107 -4.41 3.52 -1.22
C ASN A 107 -4.97 2.67 -2.37
N ASP A 108 -4.85 3.23 -3.59
CA ASP A 108 -5.19 2.54 -4.83
C ASP A 108 -4.41 1.21 -4.99
N PRO A 109 -5.05 0.10 -5.44
CA PRO A 109 -4.39 -1.19 -5.57
C PRO A 109 -3.23 -1.20 -6.57
N GLN A 110 -3.30 -0.40 -7.64
CA GLN A 110 -2.19 -0.28 -8.60
C GLN A 110 -1.01 0.47 -7.98
N ALA A 111 -1.26 1.52 -7.19
CA ALA A 111 -0.22 2.24 -6.48
C ALA A 111 0.50 1.35 -5.46
N ILE A 112 -0.24 0.48 -4.76
CA ILE A 112 0.33 -0.52 -3.86
C ILE A 112 1.19 -1.52 -4.64
N ALA A 113 0.71 -2.04 -5.77
CA ALA A 113 1.45 -2.97 -6.61
C ALA A 113 2.77 -2.34 -7.09
N ASN A 114 2.71 -1.12 -7.63
CA ASN A 114 3.88 -0.39 -8.12
C ASN A 114 4.93 -0.15 -7.01
N SER A 115 4.48 0.20 -5.80
CA SER A 115 5.38 0.47 -4.67
C SER A 115 6.05 -0.79 -4.11
N LYS A 116 5.47 -1.97 -4.32
CA LYS A 116 6.04 -3.25 -3.87
C LYS A 116 7.08 -3.82 -4.83
N ASP A 117 7.00 -3.50 -6.09
CA ASP A 117 8.01 -3.84 -7.09
C ASP A 117 9.14 -2.80 -7.04
N LYS A 118 10.31 -3.20 -6.49
CA LYS A 118 11.44 -2.27 -6.30
C LYS A 118 11.98 -1.72 -7.63
N LEU A 119 12.06 -2.58 -8.65
CA LEU A 119 12.56 -2.15 -9.97
C LEU A 119 11.57 -1.19 -10.61
N LEU A 120 10.29 -1.55 -10.68
CA LEU A 120 9.25 -0.69 -11.24
C LEU A 120 9.15 0.64 -10.48
N ALA A 121 9.22 0.63 -9.15
CA ALA A 121 9.19 1.84 -8.35
C ALA A 121 10.34 2.79 -8.71
N HIS A 122 11.57 2.28 -8.89
CA HIS A 122 12.72 3.10 -9.33
C HIS A 122 12.53 3.63 -10.74
N GLN A 123 12.02 2.81 -11.67
CA GLN A 123 11.73 3.25 -13.04
C GLN A 123 10.67 4.35 -13.09
N LEU A 124 9.62 4.25 -12.27
CA LEU A 124 8.58 5.28 -12.16
C LEU A 124 9.13 6.58 -11.57
N LEU A 125 9.95 6.49 -10.53
CA LEU A 125 10.60 7.67 -9.94
C LEU A 125 11.55 8.36 -10.95
N ALA A 126 12.33 7.56 -11.68
CA ALA A 126 13.22 8.07 -12.74
C ALA A 126 12.43 8.78 -13.86
N SER A 127 11.33 8.18 -14.30
CA SER A 127 10.46 8.78 -15.34
C SER A 127 9.81 10.09 -14.91
N ALA A 128 9.59 10.24 -13.60
CA ALA A 128 9.06 11.47 -12.99
C ALA A 128 10.14 12.51 -12.64
N ASN A 129 11.40 12.27 -13.00
CA ASN A 129 12.56 13.11 -12.64
C ASN A 129 12.71 13.35 -11.12
N ILE A 130 12.35 12.35 -10.32
CA ILE A 130 12.55 12.40 -8.87
C ILE A 130 13.95 11.92 -8.54
N ASN A 131 14.70 12.73 -7.82
CA ASN A 131 16.06 12.39 -7.40
C ASN A 131 16.07 11.16 -6.49
N MET A 132 16.97 10.21 -6.79
CA MET A 132 17.22 9.03 -6.00
C MET A 132 18.69 8.63 -6.07
N PRO A 133 19.20 7.81 -5.15
CA PRO A 133 20.56 7.27 -5.23
C PRO A 133 20.76 6.54 -6.54
N VAL A 134 21.99 6.60 -7.07
CA VAL A 134 22.36 5.81 -8.27
C VAL A 134 22.13 4.34 -7.98
N THR A 135 21.34 3.69 -8.81
CA THR A 135 20.89 2.32 -8.60
C THR A 135 21.01 1.53 -9.88
N GLY A 136 21.63 0.37 -9.80
CA GLY A 136 21.74 -0.58 -10.91
C GLY A 136 20.98 -1.87 -10.59
N PHE A 137 20.46 -2.52 -11.64
CA PHE A 137 19.77 -3.80 -11.55
C PHE A 137 20.39 -4.78 -12.54
N ALA A 138 20.53 -6.04 -12.12
CA ALA A 138 20.92 -7.14 -12.99
C ALA A 138 20.15 -8.40 -12.60
N SER A 139 19.87 -9.24 -13.59
CA SER A 139 19.26 -10.56 -13.41
C SER A 139 20.31 -11.68 -13.41
N SER A 140 21.53 -11.40 -13.88
CA SER A 140 22.60 -12.37 -13.99
C SER A 140 23.82 -11.99 -13.14
N PRO A 141 24.43 -12.93 -12.41
CA PRO A 141 25.70 -12.71 -11.72
C PRO A 141 26.85 -12.31 -12.67
N LYS A 142 26.76 -12.65 -13.96
CA LYS A 142 27.77 -12.28 -14.97
C LYS A 142 27.87 -10.77 -15.18
N ASP A 143 26.81 -10.03 -14.88
CA ASP A 143 26.73 -8.57 -15.07
C ASP A 143 27.19 -7.78 -13.84
N THR A 144 27.61 -8.44 -12.76
CA THR A 144 27.98 -7.82 -11.47
C THR A 144 28.97 -6.68 -11.64
N MET A 145 30.06 -6.88 -12.39
CA MET A 145 31.07 -5.83 -12.60
C MET A 145 30.52 -4.64 -13.38
N GLY A 146 29.66 -4.88 -14.37
CA GLY A 146 29.00 -3.83 -15.13
C GLY A 146 28.10 -2.97 -14.23
N VAL A 147 27.30 -3.60 -13.36
CA VAL A 147 26.44 -2.90 -12.40
C VAL A 147 27.25 -2.09 -11.39
N ILE A 148 28.33 -2.68 -10.83
CA ILE A 148 29.23 -1.98 -9.90
C ILE A 148 29.80 -0.72 -10.57
N ASN A 149 30.29 -0.82 -11.80
CA ASN A 149 30.85 0.32 -12.53
C ASN A 149 29.79 1.40 -12.81
N THR A 150 28.53 1.03 -13.01
CA THR A 150 27.42 1.96 -13.21
C THR A 150 27.07 2.71 -11.93
N VAL A 151 27.01 2.00 -10.80
CA VAL A 151 26.62 2.57 -9.51
C VAL A 151 27.72 3.42 -8.89
N GLY A 152 28.98 3.01 -9.07
CA GLY A 152 30.14 3.78 -8.63
C GLY A 152 31.02 3.03 -7.61
N THR A 153 31.50 3.79 -6.62
CA THR A 153 32.48 3.29 -5.64
C THR A 153 31.84 2.64 -4.42
N MET A 154 32.60 1.75 -3.77
CA MET A 154 32.24 1.18 -2.47
C MET A 154 32.20 2.25 -1.37
N PRO A 155 31.41 2.07 -0.31
CA PRO A 155 30.55 0.91 -0.06
C PRO A 155 29.25 0.90 -0.89
N LEU A 156 28.73 -0.28 -1.19
CA LEU A 156 27.49 -0.46 -1.94
C LEU A 156 26.46 -1.22 -1.10
N VAL A 157 25.18 -0.88 -1.27
CA VAL A 157 24.07 -1.61 -0.66
C VAL A 157 23.46 -2.54 -1.70
N ILE A 158 23.56 -3.84 -1.46
CA ILE A 158 22.97 -4.89 -2.29
C ILE A 158 21.64 -5.30 -1.70
N LYS A 159 20.60 -5.37 -2.53
CA LYS A 159 19.24 -5.74 -2.09
C LYS A 159 18.65 -6.80 -3.01
N LEU A 160 18.00 -7.80 -2.43
CA LEU A 160 17.16 -8.71 -3.21
C LEU A 160 15.90 -7.97 -3.71
N LEU A 161 15.53 -8.20 -4.98
CA LEU A 161 14.34 -7.59 -5.57
C LEU A 161 13.07 -8.02 -4.84
N GLU A 162 12.92 -9.32 -4.61
CA GLU A 162 11.72 -9.91 -4.00
C GLU A 162 11.88 -10.10 -2.48
N SER A 163 12.27 -9.06 -1.76
CA SER A 163 12.39 -9.10 -0.31
C SER A 163 11.72 -7.91 0.37
N SER A 164 11.34 -8.09 1.63
CA SER A 164 10.70 -7.05 2.43
C SER A 164 11.30 -6.99 3.84
N GLN A 165 11.04 -5.89 4.57
CA GLN A 165 11.44 -5.71 5.97
C GLN A 165 12.96 -5.82 6.21
N GLY A 166 13.79 -5.37 5.26
CA GLY A 166 15.26 -5.41 5.38
C GLY A 166 15.89 -6.79 5.19
N LYS A 167 15.09 -7.85 4.95
CA LYS A 167 15.64 -9.16 4.62
C LYS A 167 16.32 -9.11 3.25
N GLY A 168 17.49 -9.74 3.13
CA GLY A 168 18.27 -9.74 1.88
C GLY A 168 18.87 -8.37 1.52
N VAL A 169 19.25 -7.57 2.51
CA VAL A 169 20.01 -6.34 2.36
C VAL A 169 21.42 -6.55 2.93
N ILE A 170 22.44 -6.30 2.11
CA ILE A 170 23.85 -6.50 2.45
C ILE A 170 24.61 -5.21 2.16
N LEU A 171 25.48 -4.78 3.07
CA LEU A 171 26.48 -3.77 2.83
C LEU A 171 27.75 -4.42 2.32
N ALA A 172 28.17 -4.09 1.09
CA ALA A 172 29.44 -4.51 0.51
C ALA A 172 30.45 -3.40 0.68
N GLU A 173 31.44 -3.59 1.54
CA GLU A 173 32.50 -2.60 1.84
C GLU A 173 33.68 -2.69 0.87
N THR A 174 33.93 -3.88 0.31
CA THR A 174 35.01 -4.18 -0.64
C THR A 174 34.47 -4.98 -1.84
N LYS A 175 35.25 -5.00 -2.94
CA LYS A 175 34.94 -5.81 -4.14
C LYS A 175 35.15 -7.29 -3.91
#